data_6dd7f337dbe4e816911021b4730c209a
#
_entry.id   6dd7f337dbe4e816911021b4730c209a
#
_cell.length_a   1.000
_cell.length_b   1.000
_cell.length_c   1.000
_cell.angle_alpha   90.00
_cell.angle_beta   90.00
_cell.angle_gamma   90.00
#
_symmetry.space_group_name_H-M   'P 1'
#
loop_
_entity.id
_entity.type
_entity.pdbx_description
1 polymer ?
#
loop_
_entity_poly.entity_id
_entity_poly.type
_entity_poly.pdbx_seq_one_letter_code
_entity_poly.pdbx_strand_id
1 'polypeptide(L)'
;GRDLATVLIKAILFSMLCVFTLMPGLLVLFSKLIDKTRHKNLIPKITAVGKFDIKTRFIIPPIFGVIIVAAAVFANLCPYCYTYTDLVTAKQSERQIAYQKIKNTFGSSNMVAVIVPSGDYESEGRILDELDACAEVKSTMGLANIEAMDGYMLTDAVTPRQLAEMADLDYEVAKALYGAYAVDHDEYGEIINGLDDYKVPIYDMFRFLEQEMHDGNITLSGDVQDTLDDLFDQLDEAQKQLQSDDYSRMVVYLNLPEETDETFAFVNKMHDIIGKYYATDSFYVVGNTTSAMDLSSSFGEDNLLISVLSALFVILVLLFTFKSAGLPVLLIIVIQGSIWINFSVPYLQHTPLYFLGYLIVNSIQMGANIDYAIVISSHYTDLKKVMRPREAIVTALNESFPTIFTSGSILASAGILISVLTTNPVISAIGTCLGRGTIVSIVLVLFVLPQILILGDTIIERTSFEMKGVAGMAHTASGTMHVNGRVRGYINGVVDAEIKGVLHGQFSANIATGTEFTVDKP
;
A
#
# COMPACT_ATOMS: atom_id res chain seq x y z
N GLY A 1 -7.32 -5.76 1.33
CA GLY A 1 -6.77 -5.28 2.61
C GLY A 1 -6.90 -6.33 3.71
N ARG A 2 -8.12 -6.76 4.04
CA ARG A 2 -8.40 -7.67 5.17
C ARG A 2 -7.67 -9.01 5.07
N ASP A 3 -7.65 -9.64 3.91
CA ASP A 3 -6.98 -10.94 3.72
C ASP A 3 -5.47 -10.83 3.86
N LEU A 4 -4.87 -9.80 3.28
CA LEU A 4 -3.44 -9.52 3.42
C LEU A 4 -3.05 -9.29 4.88
N ALA A 5 -3.79 -8.46 5.61
CA ALA A 5 -3.58 -8.21 7.03
C ALA A 5 -3.68 -9.51 7.85
N THR A 6 -4.69 -10.34 7.58
CA THR A 6 -4.91 -11.62 8.25
C THR A 6 -3.75 -12.60 8.03
N VAL A 7 -3.22 -12.66 6.80
CA VAL A 7 -2.05 -13.51 6.47
C VAL A 7 -0.80 -13.03 7.19
N LEU A 8 -0.54 -11.71 7.20
CA LEU A 8 0.61 -11.12 7.90
C LEU A 8 0.54 -11.36 9.42
N ILE A 9 -0.62 -11.15 10.04
CA ILE A 9 -0.83 -11.41 11.47
C ILE A 9 -0.55 -12.88 11.80
N LYS A 10 -1.13 -13.83 11.03
CA LYS A 10 -0.90 -15.26 11.21
C LYS A 10 0.59 -15.61 11.08
N ALA A 11 1.27 -15.11 10.05
CA ALA A 11 2.69 -15.37 9.83
C ALA A 11 3.55 -14.90 11.00
N ILE A 12 3.29 -13.71 11.53
CA ILE A 12 4.01 -13.14 12.69
C ILE A 12 3.74 -13.98 13.96
N LEU A 13 2.48 -14.34 14.22
CA LEU A 13 2.13 -15.14 15.40
C LEU A 13 2.76 -16.53 15.35
N PHE A 14 2.74 -17.20 14.20
CA PHE A 14 3.40 -18.50 14.02
C PHE A 14 4.92 -18.38 14.16
N SER A 15 5.53 -17.36 13.60
CA SER A 15 6.97 -17.09 13.76
C SER A 15 7.33 -16.91 15.24
N MET A 16 6.56 -16.09 15.96
CA MET A 16 6.75 -15.87 17.40
C MET A 16 6.62 -17.18 18.18
N LEU A 17 5.61 -17.98 17.91
CA LEU A 17 5.42 -19.29 18.54
C LEU A 17 6.62 -20.21 18.28
N CYS A 18 7.11 -20.30 17.04
CA CYS A 18 8.29 -21.09 16.69
C CYS A 18 9.55 -20.61 17.41
N VAL A 19 9.76 -19.29 17.50
CA VAL A 19 10.93 -18.73 18.19
C VAL A 19 10.89 -19.05 19.68
N PHE A 20 9.74 -18.96 20.33
CA PHE A 20 9.64 -19.23 21.78
C PHE A 20 9.66 -20.72 22.14
N THR A 21 9.13 -21.59 21.27
CA THR A 21 9.01 -23.01 21.58
C THR A 21 10.11 -23.86 20.94
N LEU A 22 10.31 -23.72 19.64
CA LEU A 22 11.20 -24.58 18.85
C LEU A 22 12.67 -24.17 18.96
N MET A 23 12.95 -22.88 18.90
CA MET A 23 14.33 -22.38 18.84
C MET A 23 15.15 -22.73 20.10
N PRO A 24 14.68 -22.54 21.35
CA PRO A 24 15.41 -22.94 22.54
C PRO A 24 15.70 -24.45 22.58
N GLY A 25 14.70 -25.26 22.20
CA GLY A 25 14.87 -26.71 22.12
C GLY A 25 15.95 -27.13 21.11
N LEU A 26 15.94 -26.53 19.93
CA LEU A 26 16.96 -26.78 18.90
C LEU A 26 18.35 -26.34 19.33
N LEU A 27 18.47 -25.16 19.97
CA LEU A 27 19.77 -24.67 20.47
C LEU A 27 20.36 -25.61 21.51
N VAL A 28 19.56 -26.14 22.43
CA VAL A 28 20.00 -27.13 23.42
C VAL A 28 20.38 -28.46 22.73
N LEU A 29 19.55 -28.95 21.82
CA LEU A 29 19.79 -30.20 21.10
C LEU A 29 21.08 -30.16 20.29
N PHE A 30 21.34 -29.06 19.59
CA PHE A 30 22.49 -28.89 18.71
C PHE A 30 23.69 -28.21 19.37
N SER A 31 23.66 -27.93 20.68
CA SER A 31 24.73 -27.20 21.41
C SER A 31 26.13 -27.80 21.15
N LYS A 32 26.26 -29.13 21.24
CA LYS A 32 27.55 -29.83 20.99
C LYS A 32 28.06 -29.66 19.54
N LEU A 33 27.15 -29.62 18.57
CA LEU A 33 27.49 -29.39 17.16
C LEU A 33 27.89 -27.93 16.92
N ILE A 34 27.19 -27.00 17.53
CA ILE A 34 27.49 -25.57 17.47
C ILE A 34 28.90 -25.31 18.04
N ASP A 35 29.24 -25.89 19.19
CA ASP A 35 30.57 -25.75 19.79
C ASP A 35 31.68 -26.37 18.91
N LYS A 36 31.40 -27.54 18.28
CA LYS A 36 32.34 -28.20 17.39
C LYS A 36 32.58 -27.42 16.10
N THR A 37 31.59 -26.71 15.60
CA THR A 37 31.65 -25.89 14.35
C THR A 37 32.01 -24.43 14.60
N ARG A 38 32.52 -24.09 15.78
CA ARG A 38 32.87 -22.71 16.15
C ARG A 38 33.95 -22.17 15.25
N HIS A 39 33.63 -21.12 14.49
CA HIS A 39 34.55 -20.42 13.59
C HIS A 39 35.10 -19.13 14.24
N LYS A 40 36.15 -18.59 13.66
CA LYS A 40 36.59 -17.22 13.97
C LYS A 40 35.49 -16.24 13.59
N ASN A 41 35.32 -15.23 14.42
CA ASN A 41 34.32 -14.19 14.13
C ASN A 41 34.69 -13.48 12.82
N LEU A 42 33.89 -13.66 11.77
CA LEU A 42 34.10 -13.06 10.45
C LEU A 42 33.74 -11.58 10.41
N ILE A 43 32.89 -11.14 11.37
CA ILE A 43 32.42 -9.76 11.42
C ILE A 43 33.41 -8.94 12.23
N PRO A 44 34.05 -7.90 11.65
CA PRO A 44 35.07 -7.10 12.32
C PRO A 44 34.46 -6.22 13.41
N LYS A 45 35.28 -5.84 14.38
CA LYS A 45 34.92 -4.79 15.33
C LYS A 45 34.91 -3.43 14.63
N ILE A 46 33.84 -2.66 14.80
CA ILE A 46 33.65 -1.32 14.19
C ILE A 46 34.01 -0.17 15.13
N THR A 47 35.02 -0.36 15.96
CA THR A 47 35.47 0.67 16.94
C THR A 47 35.79 2.02 16.26
N ALA A 48 36.26 1.99 15.00
CA ALA A 48 36.52 3.20 14.22
C ALA A 48 35.23 3.99 13.95
N VAL A 49 34.10 3.32 13.68
CA VAL A 49 32.78 3.96 13.48
C VAL A 49 32.34 4.65 14.76
N GLY A 50 32.40 3.97 15.91
CA GLY A 50 32.01 4.58 17.19
C GLY A 50 32.88 5.81 17.57
N LYS A 51 34.19 5.78 17.26
CA LYS A 51 35.08 6.95 17.44
C LYS A 51 34.72 8.09 16.47
N PHE A 52 34.36 7.75 15.25
CA PHE A 52 33.88 8.73 14.25
C PHE A 52 32.59 9.39 14.74
N ASP A 53 31.62 8.62 15.23
CA ASP A 53 30.35 9.12 15.73
C ASP A 53 30.53 10.09 16.91
N ILE A 54 31.44 9.80 17.83
CA ILE A 54 31.77 10.72 18.92
C ILE A 54 32.36 12.03 18.41
N LYS A 55 33.23 11.98 17.38
CA LYS A 55 33.88 13.17 16.83
C LYS A 55 32.90 14.06 16.07
N THR A 56 31.95 13.45 15.36
CA THR A 56 31.01 14.16 14.46
C THR A 56 29.64 14.46 15.10
N ARG A 57 29.44 14.14 16.38
CA ARG A 57 28.13 14.25 17.05
C ARG A 57 27.45 15.61 17.03
N PHE A 58 28.19 16.70 16.80
CA PHE A 58 27.62 18.04 16.68
C PHE A 58 27.42 18.47 15.22
N ILE A 59 27.86 17.66 14.25
CA ILE A 59 27.80 17.97 12.82
C ILE A 59 26.71 17.13 12.15
N ILE A 60 26.75 15.81 12.34
CA ILE A 60 25.83 14.90 11.63
C ILE A 60 24.36 15.03 12.07
N PRO A 61 23.98 15.11 13.37
CA PRO A 61 22.58 15.25 13.73
C PRO A 61 21.88 16.50 13.21
N PRO A 62 22.49 17.71 13.18
CA PRO A 62 21.88 18.86 12.53
C PRO A 62 21.72 18.68 11.02
N ILE A 63 22.71 18.11 10.33
CA ILE A 63 22.62 17.80 8.89
C ILE A 63 21.49 16.79 8.66
N PHE A 64 21.40 15.76 9.47
CA PHE A 64 20.31 14.79 9.43
C PHE A 64 18.95 15.44 9.64
N GLY A 65 18.86 16.43 10.56
CA GLY A 65 17.63 17.21 10.76
C GLY A 65 17.18 17.93 9.48
N VAL A 66 18.10 18.53 8.73
CA VAL A 66 17.79 19.16 7.44
C VAL A 66 17.37 18.11 6.40
N ILE A 67 18.10 16.99 6.34
CA ILE A 67 17.76 15.88 5.41
C ILE A 67 16.38 15.31 5.71
N ILE A 68 16.02 15.12 6.98
CA ILE A 68 14.69 14.62 7.37
C ILE A 68 13.59 15.56 6.87
N VAL A 69 13.73 16.86 7.07
CA VAL A 69 12.72 17.84 6.63
C VAL A 69 12.56 17.79 5.10
N ALA A 70 13.67 17.80 4.37
CA ALA A 70 13.63 17.68 2.91
C ALA A 70 13.02 16.34 2.46
N ALA A 71 13.42 15.24 3.10
CA ALA A 71 12.90 13.91 2.79
C ALA A 71 11.40 13.79 3.11
N ALA A 72 10.91 14.41 4.19
CA ALA A 72 9.49 14.47 4.52
C ALA A 72 8.68 15.19 3.44
N VAL A 73 9.18 16.33 2.93
CA VAL A 73 8.54 17.05 1.83
C VAL A 73 8.52 16.19 0.57
N PHE A 74 9.64 15.61 0.18
CA PHE A 74 9.71 14.77 -1.03
C PHE A 74 8.91 13.46 -0.91
N ALA A 75 8.82 12.88 0.27
CA ALA A 75 7.99 11.70 0.50
C ALA A 75 6.48 12.02 0.37
N ASN A 76 6.06 13.22 0.79
CA ASN A 76 4.67 13.66 0.59
C ASN A 76 4.36 14.03 -0.88
N LEU A 77 5.39 14.39 -1.66
CA LEU A 77 5.27 14.66 -3.10
C LEU A 77 5.51 13.39 -3.95
N CYS A 78 5.61 12.22 -3.32
CA CYS A 78 5.81 10.95 -4.02
C CYS A 78 4.67 10.73 -5.03
N PRO A 79 4.97 10.42 -6.30
CA PRO A 79 3.95 10.11 -7.29
C PRO A 79 3.35 8.72 -6.97
N TYR A 80 2.15 8.71 -6.43
CA TYR A 80 1.42 7.46 -6.20
C TYR A 80 0.66 7.05 -7.44
N CYS A 81 0.55 5.73 -7.66
CA CYS A 81 -0.36 5.15 -8.63
C CYS A 81 -1.32 4.19 -7.93
N TYR A 82 -2.55 4.15 -8.40
CA TYR A 82 -3.64 3.37 -7.83
C TYR A 82 -3.98 2.15 -8.68
N THR A 83 -3.60 2.17 -9.94
CA THR A 83 -3.58 1.01 -10.84
C THR A 83 -2.14 0.48 -10.98
N TYR A 84 -2.00 -0.79 -11.32
CA TYR A 84 -0.69 -1.45 -11.42
C TYR A 84 -0.32 -1.85 -12.85
N THR A 85 -1.18 -1.55 -13.81
CA THR A 85 -1.03 -1.94 -15.22
C THR A 85 0.18 -1.30 -15.89
N ASP A 86 0.50 -0.08 -15.53
CA ASP A 86 1.60 0.70 -16.11
C ASP A 86 2.94 0.55 -15.36
N LEU A 87 2.94 -0.15 -14.23
CA LEU A 87 4.17 -0.37 -13.46
C LEU A 87 5.08 -1.38 -14.16
N VAL A 88 6.34 -0.99 -14.35
CA VAL A 88 7.36 -1.82 -15.00
C VAL A 88 8.15 -2.60 -13.94
N THR A 89 8.35 -3.91 -14.19
CA THR A 89 9.18 -4.78 -13.36
C THR A 89 10.52 -5.09 -14.05
N ALA A 90 11.54 -5.42 -13.25
CA ALA A 90 12.84 -5.85 -13.79
C ALA A 90 12.71 -7.12 -14.65
N LYS A 91 11.81 -8.04 -14.25
CA LYS A 91 11.45 -9.23 -15.01
C LYS A 91 10.00 -9.09 -15.48
N GLN A 92 9.80 -8.89 -16.77
CA GLN A 92 8.47 -8.75 -17.35
C GLN A 92 7.84 -10.12 -17.64
N SER A 93 6.52 -10.23 -17.44
CA SER A 93 5.71 -11.37 -17.90
C SER A 93 5.34 -11.20 -19.38
N GLU A 94 4.99 -12.30 -20.04
CA GLU A 94 4.50 -12.26 -21.43
C GLU A 94 3.29 -11.32 -21.58
N ARG A 95 2.40 -11.32 -20.59
CA ARG A 95 1.24 -10.42 -20.55
C ARG A 95 1.66 -8.95 -20.50
N GLN A 96 2.64 -8.59 -19.68
CA GLN A 96 3.14 -7.20 -19.61
C GLN A 96 3.80 -6.77 -20.94
N ILE A 97 4.58 -7.67 -21.56
CA ILE A 97 5.20 -7.40 -22.87
C ILE A 97 4.12 -7.18 -23.93
N ALA A 98 3.10 -8.05 -23.96
CA ALA A 98 1.98 -7.94 -24.91
C ALA A 98 1.19 -6.64 -24.68
N TYR A 99 0.87 -6.30 -23.42
CA TYR A 99 0.18 -5.06 -23.06
C TYR A 99 0.96 -3.82 -23.50
N GLN A 100 2.26 -3.76 -23.24
CA GLN A 100 3.10 -2.64 -23.67
C GLN A 100 3.20 -2.53 -25.18
N LYS A 101 3.25 -3.67 -25.89
CA LYS A 101 3.24 -3.67 -27.35
C LYS A 101 1.92 -3.10 -27.91
N ILE A 102 0.79 -3.50 -27.34
CA ILE A 102 -0.54 -2.97 -27.71
C ILE A 102 -0.58 -1.46 -27.44
N LYS A 103 -0.19 -1.04 -26.23
CA LYS A 103 -0.18 0.37 -25.82
C LYS A 103 0.71 1.24 -26.71
N ASN A 104 1.88 0.74 -27.10
CA ASN A 104 2.81 1.46 -27.97
C ASN A 104 2.32 1.53 -29.43
N THR A 105 1.49 0.58 -29.86
CA THR A 105 0.98 0.51 -31.26
C THR A 105 -0.31 1.30 -31.41
N PHE A 106 -1.24 1.16 -30.46
CA PHE A 106 -2.60 1.72 -30.55
C PHE A 106 -2.84 2.91 -29.60
N GLY A 107 -1.87 3.24 -28.74
CA GLY A 107 -2.02 4.23 -27.67
C GLY A 107 -2.64 3.63 -26.40
N SER A 108 -2.76 4.46 -25.37
CA SER A 108 -3.54 4.11 -24.16
C SER A 108 -5.01 4.40 -24.42
N SER A 109 -5.86 3.46 -24.06
CA SER A 109 -7.32 3.64 -24.08
C SER A 109 -7.81 3.76 -22.64
N ASN A 110 -8.22 4.95 -22.25
CA ASN A 110 -8.93 5.17 -20.99
C ASN A 110 -10.42 5.08 -21.26
N MET A 111 -11.08 4.08 -20.70
CA MET A 111 -12.48 3.78 -20.93
C MET A 111 -13.25 3.84 -19.61
N VAL A 112 -14.35 4.56 -19.63
CA VAL A 112 -15.29 4.68 -18.52
C VAL A 112 -16.67 4.24 -19.01
N ALA A 113 -17.34 3.38 -18.26
CA ALA A 113 -18.70 2.97 -18.54
C ALA A 113 -19.67 3.76 -17.65
N VAL A 114 -20.71 4.30 -18.25
CA VAL A 114 -21.87 4.91 -17.60
C VAL A 114 -23.02 3.91 -17.66
N ILE A 115 -23.60 3.60 -16.53
CA ILE A 115 -24.70 2.65 -16.39
C ILE A 115 -25.90 3.45 -15.86
N VAL A 116 -27.00 3.41 -16.60
CA VAL A 116 -28.27 4.10 -16.30
C VAL A 116 -29.43 3.12 -16.37
N PRO A 117 -30.60 3.40 -15.76
CA PRO A 117 -31.80 2.61 -15.99
C PRO A 117 -32.15 2.55 -17.48
N SER A 118 -32.54 1.37 -17.99
CA SER A 118 -32.89 1.17 -19.40
C SER A 118 -34.21 1.82 -19.79
N GLY A 119 -34.36 2.18 -21.07
CA GLY A 119 -35.63 2.59 -21.67
C GLY A 119 -35.82 4.09 -21.90
N ASP A 120 -34.96 4.97 -21.38
CA ASP A 120 -34.96 6.40 -21.63
C ASP A 120 -33.91 6.79 -22.69
N TYR A 121 -34.11 6.36 -23.92
CA TYR A 121 -33.17 6.59 -25.01
C TYR A 121 -32.96 8.08 -25.36
N GLU A 122 -33.96 8.94 -25.07
CA GLU A 122 -33.83 10.39 -25.29
C GLU A 122 -32.81 11.00 -24.33
N SER A 123 -32.87 10.66 -23.06
CA SER A 123 -31.89 11.11 -22.08
C SER A 123 -30.52 10.50 -22.33
N GLU A 124 -30.45 9.22 -22.72
CA GLU A 124 -29.18 8.57 -23.08
C GLU A 124 -28.51 9.28 -24.28
N GLY A 125 -29.27 9.60 -25.36
CA GLY A 125 -28.74 10.32 -26.50
C GLY A 125 -28.22 11.71 -26.15
N ARG A 126 -28.95 12.47 -25.32
CA ARG A 126 -28.53 13.80 -24.87
C ARG A 126 -27.25 13.74 -24.04
N ILE A 127 -27.10 12.72 -23.17
CA ILE A 127 -25.88 12.51 -22.38
C ILE A 127 -24.70 12.23 -23.29
N LEU A 128 -24.87 11.34 -24.28
CA LEU A 128 -23.82 11.01 -25.25
C LEU A 128 -23.38 12.24 -26.03
N ASP A 129 -24.34 13.05 -26.53
CA ASP A 129 -24.06 14.29 -27.25
C ASP A 129 -23.30 15.33 -26.37
N GLU A 130 -23.75 15.53 -25.12
CA GLU A 130 -23.06 16.45 -24.19
C GLU A 130 -21.64 15.95 -23.86
N LEU A 131 -21.44 14.64 -23.75
CA LEU A 131 -20.12 14.05 -23.49
C LEU A 131 -19.21 14.15 -24.72
N ASP A 132 -19.72 13.87 -25.91
CA ASP A 132 -18.95 13.99 -27.16
C ASP A 132 -18.54 15.43 -27.47
N ALA A 133 -19.29 16.42 -26.99
CA ALA A 133 -18.94 17.84 -27.09
C ALA A 133 -17.77 18.23 -26.17
N CYS A 134 -17.35 17.37 -25.23
CA CYS A 134 -16.25 17.64 -24.33
C CYS A 134 -14.89 17.33 -25.00
N ALA A 135 -13.92 18.23 -24.87
CA ALA A 135 -12.57 18.05 -25.45
C ALA A 135 -11.80 16.87 -24.83
N GLU A 136 -12.17 16.49 -23.62
CA GLU A 136 -11.59 15.37 -22.86
C GLU A 136 -12.05 14.01 -23.39
N VAL A 137 -13.14 13.96 -24.17
CA VAL A 137 -13.72 12.74 -24.74
C VAL A 137 -13.16 12.50 -26.14
N LYS A 138 -12.82 11.28 -26.40
CA LYS A 138 -12.38 10.81 -27.72
C LYS A 138 -13.56 10.32 -28.58
N SER A 139 -14.45 9.57 -27.98
CA SER A 139 -15.68 9.04 -28.58
C SER A 139 -16.56 8.43 -27.50
N THR A 140 -17.84 8.39 -27.76
CA THR A 140 -18.83 7.68 -26.96
C THR A 140 -19.47 6.54 -27.78
N MET A 141 -20.03 5.56 -27.07
CA MET A 141 -20.76 4.44 -27.66
C MET A 141 -21.89 4.02 -26.72
N GLY A 142 -23.10 4.05 -27.20
CA GLY A 142 -24.31 3.58 -26.53
C GLY A 142 -25.35 3.21 -27.58
N LEU A 143 -26.46 2.58 -27.20
CA LEU A 143 -27.52 2.26 -28.16
C LEU A 143 -28.07 3.52 -28.83
N ALA A 144 -28.13 4.62 -28.12
CA ALA A 144 -28.71 5.87 -28.62
C ALA A 144 -27.85 6.61 -29.65
N ASN A 145 -26.60 6.23 -29.89
CA ASN A 145 -25.74 6.82 -30.91
C ASN A 145 -25.22 5.79 -31.94
N ILE A 146 -25.84 4.63 -32.03
CA ILE A 146 -25.59 3.68 -33.13
C ILE A 146 -26.50 4.04 -34.29
N GLU A 147 -25.90 4.32 -35.46
CA GLU A 147 -26.64 4.56 -36.68
C GLU A 147 -27.25 3.25 -37.20
N ALA A 148 -28.55 3.27 -37.41
CA ALA A 148 -29.29 2.13 -37.98
C ALA A 148 -29.23 2.14 -39.49
N MET A 149 -29.92 3.11 -40.14
CA MET A 149 -30.03 3.25 -41.61
C MET A 149 -30.29 4.72 -41.94
N ASP A 150 -29.77 5.18 -43.07
CA ASP A 150 -30.07 6.49 -43.68
C ASP A 150 -29.99 7.71 -42.72
N GLY A 151 -29.06 7.67 -41.76
CA GLY A 151 -28.85 8.74 -40.81
C GLY A 151 -29.78 8.70 -39.59
N TYR A 152 -30.65 7.70 -39.47
CA TYR A 152 -31.42 7.44 -38.23
C TYR A 152 -30.61 6.61 -37.25
N MET A 153 -30.72 6.97 -35.96
CA MET A 153 -30.16 6.18 -34.87
C MET A 153 -31.07 5.00 -34.51
N LEU A 154 -30.52 3.93 -33.96
CA LEU A 154 -31.28 2.74 -33.54
C LEU A 154 -32.43 3.08 -32.57
N THR A 155 -32.25 4.11 -31.76
CA THR A 155 -33.23 4.53 -30.77
C THR A 155 -34.16 5.66 -31.22
N ASP A 156 -34.01 6.13 -32.49
CA ASP A 156 -34.93 7.12 -33.04
C ASP A 156 -36.34 6.53 -33.19
N ALA A 157 -37.31 7.26 -32.64
CA ALA A 157 -38.71 6.88 -32.76
C ALA A 157 -39.28 7.31 -34.15
N VAL A 158 -39.58 6.34 -34.98
CA VAL A 158 -40.06 6.55 -36.39
C VAL A 158 -41.50 6.16 -36.52
N THR A 159 -42.18 6.78 -37.52
CA THR A 159 -43.55 6.45 -37.92
C THR A 159 -43.58 5.25 -38.87
N PRO A 160 -44.76 4.59 -39.06
CA PRO A 160 -44.88 3.50 -40.04
C PRO A 160 -44.44 3.89 -41.46
N ARG A 161 -44.65 5.15 -41.87
CA ARG A 161 -44.22 5.67 -43.16
C ARG A 161 -42.70 5.77 -43.27
N GLN A 162 -42.06 6.31 -42.23
CA GLN A 162 -40.59 6.42 -42.18
C GLN A 162 -39.95 5.05 -42.20
N LEU A 163 -40.50 4.08 -41.44
CA LEU A 163 -39.98 2.71 -41.43
C LEU A 163 -40.17 2.05 -42.82
N ALA A 164 -41.33 2.24 -43.47
CA ALA A 164 -41.61 1.71 -44.81
C ALA A 164 -40.60 2.23 -45.85
N GLU A 165 -40.32 3.56 -45.84
CA GLU A 165 -39.34 4.18 -46.74
C GLU A 165 -37.92 3.68 -46.46
N MET A 166 -37.53 3.51 -45.20
CA MET A 166 -36.22 3.09 -44.76
C MET A 166 -35.91 1.62 -45.07
N ALA A 167 -36.88 0.73 -44.85
CA ALA A 167 -36.71 -0.72 -45.02
C ALA A 167 -37.20 -1.23 -46.41
N ASP A 168 -37.58 -0.33 -47.33
CA ASP A 168 -38.17 -0.65 -48.63
C ASP A 168 -39.39 -1.62 -48.51
N LEU A 169 -40.22 -1.34 -47.48
CA LEU A 169 -41.42 -2.13 -47.19
C LEU A 169 -42.69 -1.45 -47.77
N ASP A 170 -43.73 -2.25 -48.04
CA ASP A 170 -45.04 -1.71 -48.28
C ASP A 170 -45.59 -0.99 -47.06
N TYR A 171 -46.12 0.22 -47.24
CA TYR A 171 -46.66 1.03 -46.16
C TYR A 171 -47.74 0.32 -45.34
N GLU A 172 -48.63 -0.45 -46.00
CA GLU A 172 -49.71 -1.18 -45.32
C GLU A 172 -49.14 -2.30 -44.43
N VAL A 173 -48.00 -2.89 -44.81
CA VAL A 173 -47.29 -3.89 -44.04
C VAL A 173 -46.64 -3.23 -42.81
N ALA A 174 -45.94 -2.11 -42.99
CA ALA A 174 -45.37 -1.35 -41.87
C ALA A 174 -46.45 -0.89 -40.87
N LYS A 175 -47.58 -0.40 -41.39
CA LYS A 175 -48.72 0.01 -40.56
C LYS A 175 -49.34 -1.15 -39.78
N ALA A 176 -49.45 -2.32 -40.41
CA ALA A 176 -49.93 -3.52 -39.71
C ALA A 176 -48.98 -3.98 -38.60
N LEU A 177 -47.66 -3.88 -38.83
CA LEU A 177 -46.64 -4.20 -37.85
C LEU A 177 -46.73 -3.25 -36.61
N TYR A 178 -46.92 -1.95 -36.86
CA TYR A 178 -47.13 -0.97 -35.77
C TYR A 178 -48.43 -1.22 -35.01
N GLY A 179 -49.47 -1.66 -35.70
CA GLY A 179 -50.72 -2.06 -35.04
C GLY A 179 -50.56 -3.29 -34.15
N ALA A 180 -49.79 -4.28 -34.60
CA ALA A 180 -49.47 -5.46 -33.81
C ALA A 180 -48.62 -5.11 -32.58
N TYR A 181 -47.59 -4.29 -32.78
CA TYR A 181 -46.74 -3.78 -31.70
C TYR A 181 -47.56 -3.06 -30.61
N ALA A 182 -48.43 -2.13 -31.01
CA ALA A 182 -49.29 -1.36 -30.11
C ALA A 182 -50.28 -2.22 -29.32
N VAL A 183 -50.74 -3.35 -29.91
CA VAL A 183 -51.60 -4.32 -29.22
C VAL A 183 -50.81 -5.14 -28.23
N ASP A 184 -49.62 -5.60 -28.58
CA ASP A 184 -48.75 -6.41 -27.70
C ASP A 184 -48.29 -5.63 -26.46
N HIS A 185 -48.04 -4.33 -26.64
CA HIS A 185 -47.60 -3.42 -25.59
C HIS A 185 -48.75 -2.67 -24.85
N ASP A 186 -50.02 -3.05 -25.08
CA ASP A 186 -51.23 -2.43 -24.48
C ASP A 186 -51.41 -0.92 -24.82
N GLU A 187 -50.69 -0.41 -25.82
CA GLU A 187 -50.67 1.01 -26.18
C GLU A 187 -51.75 1.39 -27.25
N TYR A 188 -52.37 0.40 -27.88
CA TYR A 188 -53.31 0.63 -28.96
C TYR A 188 -54.49 1.54 -28.54
N GLY A 189 -54.90 1.47 -27.31
CA GLY A 189 -55.99 2.31 -26.74
C GLY A 189 -55.59 3.77 -26.45
N GLU A 190 -54.29 4.07 -26.45
CA GLU A 190 -53.73 5.39 -26.15
C GLU A 190 -53.41 6.21 -27.42
N ILE A 191 -53.49 5.59 -28.61
CA ILE A 191 -53.16 6.25 -29.88
C ILE A 191 -54.27 7.27 -30.27
N ILE A 192 -53.98 8.57 -30.07
CA ILE A 192 -54.95 9.66 -30.25
C ILE A 192 -55.14 10.05 -31.70
N ASN A 193 -54.08 10.06 -32.50
CA ASN A 193 -54.08 10.56 -33.90
C ASN A 193 -54.09 9.45 -34.96
N GLY A 194 -54.25 8.21 -34.55
CA GLY A 194 -54.17 7.04 -35.43
C GLY A 194 -52.72 6.53 -35.60
N LEU A 195 -52.58 5.33 -36.18
CA LEU A 195 -51.32 4.66 -36.37
C LEU A 195 -50.31 5.42 -37.25
N ASP A 196 -50.77 6.33 -38.11
CA ASP A 196 -49.94 7.09 -39.04
C ASP A 196 -48.93 8.03 -38.34
N ASP A 197 -49.29 8.55 -37.17
CA ASP A 197 -48.47 9.43 -36.33
C ASP A 197 -47.84 8.71 -35.11
N TYR A 198 -48.17 7.44 -34.91
CA TYR A 198 -47.61 6.63 -33.83
C TYR A 198 -46.15 6.32 -34.12
N LYS A 199 -45.31 6.57 -33.14
CA LYS A 199 -43.85 6.44 -33.27
C LYS A 199 -43.33 5.37 -32.32
N VAL A 200 -42.49 4.48 -32.84
CA VAL A 200 -41.81 3.43 -32.09
C VAL A 200 -40.31 3.52 -32.36
N PRO A 201 -39.45 3.38 -31.36
CA PRO A 201 -37.99 3.29 -31.59
C PRO A 201 -37.66 2.17 -32.58
N ILE A 202 -36.75 2.45 -33.49
CA ILE A 202 -36.33 1.47 -34.53
C ILE A 202 -35.87 0.19 -33.88
N TYR A 203 -35.08 0.28 -32.80
CA TYR A 203 -34.61 -0.85 -32.04
C TYR A 203 -35.74 -1.73 -31.49
N ASP A 204 -36.73 -1.12 -30.83
CA ASP A 204 -37.85 -1.87 -30.27
C ASP A 204 -38.71 -2.52 -31.34
N MET A 205 -38.88 -1.86 -32.49
CA MET A 205 -39.58 -2.41 -33.63
C MET A 205 -38.85 -3.61 -34.26
N PHE A 206 -37.51 -3.56 -34.36
CA PHE A 206 -36.72 -4.70 -34.84
C PHE A 206 -36.78 -5.88 -33.88
N ARG A 207 -36.74 -5.63 -32.57
CA ARG A 207 -36.89 -6.70 -31.58
C ARG A 207 -38.26 -7.34 -31.63
N PHE A 208 -39.29 -6.57 -31.77
CA PHE A 208 -40.66 -7.06 -31.96
C PHE A 208 -40.77 -7.89 -33.23
N LEU A 209 -40.22 -7.43 -34.37
CA LEU A 209 -40.21 -8.19 -35.63
C LEU A 209 -39.48 -9.53 -35.50
N GLU A 210 -38.34 -9.56 -34.85
CA GLU A 210 -37.58 -10.78 -34.56
C GLU A 210 -38.41 -11.80 -33.78
N GLN A 211 -39.08 -11.33 -32.70
CA GLN A 211 -39.95 -12.16 -31.88
C GLN A 211 -41.13 -12.72 -32.68
N GLU A 212 -41.83 -11.90 -33.48
CA GLU A 212 -42.95 -12.30 -34.31
C GLU A 212 -42.55 -13.30 -35.42
N MET A 213 -41.33 -13.15 -35.95
CA MET A 213 -40.74 -14.13 -36.91
C MET A 213 -40.41 -15.45 -36.24
N HIS A 214 -39.83 -15.41 -35.03
CA HIS A 214 -39.50 -16.61 -34.24
C HIS A 214 -40.75 -17.39 -33.85
N ASP A 215 -41.82 -16.70 -33.50
CA ASP A 215 -43.11 -17.28 -33.11
C ASP A 215 -43.91 -17.79 -34.35
N GLY A 216 -43.39 -17.52 -35.57
CA GLY A 216 -43.98 -17.97 -36.83
C GLY A 216 -45.19 -17.16 -37.26
N ASN A 217 -45.44 -15.99 -36.68
CA ASN A 217 -46.56 -15.11 -37.02
C ASN A 217 -46.28 -14.31 -38.29
N ILE A 218 -45.00 -14.05 -38.58
CA ILE A 218 -44.53 -13.35 -39.79
C ILE A 218 -43.59 -14.27 -40.58
N THR A 219 -43.85 -14.40 -41.88
CA THR A 219 -42.97 -15.17 -42.79
C THR A 219 -42.58 -14.27 -43.96
N LEU A 220 -41.26 -14.08 -44.15
CA LEU A 220 -40.71 -13.25 -45.22
C LEU A 220 -40.11 -14.11 -46.35
N SER A 221 -39.82 -13.50 -47.50
CA SER A 221 -39.11 -14.20 -48.58
C SER A 221 -37.64 -14.46 -48.18
N GLY A 222 -37.07 -15.60 -48.68
CA GLY A 222 -35.76 -16.09 -48.19
C GLY A 222 -34.63 -15.06 -48.25
N ASP A 223 -34.51 -14.28 -49.31
CA ASP A 223 -33.43 -13.26 -49.41
C ASP A 223 -33.56 -12.12 -48.37
N VAL A 224 -34.78 -11.75 -48.01
CA VAL A 224 -35.06 -10.74 -46.98
C VAL A 224 -34.84 -11.32 -45.58
N GLN A 225 -35.24 -12.57 -45.38
CA GLN A 225 -35.07 -13.29 -44.14
C GLN A 225 -33.57 -13.41 -43.78
N ASP A 226 -32.72 -13.86 -44.73
CA ASP A 226 -31.27 -13.99 -44.49
C ASP A 226 -30.63 -12.65 -44.11
N THR A 227 -31.07 -11.54 -44.76
CA THR A 227 -30.57 -10.20 -44.44
C THR A 227 -31.00 -9.73 -43.04
N LEU A 228 -32.22 -10.03 -42.63
CA LEU A 228 -32.75 -9.69 -41.29
C LEU A 228 -32.11 -10.55 -40.20
N ASP A 229 -31.87 -11.83 -40.44
CA ASP A 229 -31.21 -12.73 -39.49
C ASP A 229 -29.78 -12.22 -39.19
N ASP A 230 -29.02 -11.79 -40.22
CA ASP A 230 -27.70 -11.17 -40.03
C ASP A 230 -27.78 -9.86 -39.21
N LEU A 231 -28.84 -9.05 -39.43
CA LEU A 231 -29.08 -7.81 -38.67
C LEU A 231 -29.44 -8.10 -37.21
N PHE A 232 -30.32 -9.07 -36.98
CA PHE A 232 -30.72 -9.49 -35.61
C PHE A 232 -29.53 -10.02 -34.81
N ASP A 233 -28.66 -10.83 -35.45
CA ASP A 233 -27.43 -11.27 -34.81
C ASP A 233 -26.54 -10.10 -34.37
N GLN A 234 -26.41 -9.06 -35.20
CA GLN A 234 -25.64 -7.84 -34.85
C GLN A 234 -26.32 -7.03 -33.76
N LEU A 235 -27.65 -6.90 -33.78
CA LEU A 235 -28.42 -6.22 -32.73
C LEU A 235 -28.32 -6.98 -31.39
N ASP A 236 -28.37 -8.30 -31.42
CA ASP A 236 -28.20 -9.16 -30.25
C ASP A 236 -26.80 -9.00 -29.62
N GLU A 237 -25.76 -8.93 -30.43
CA GLU A 237 -24.42 -8.68 -29.95
C GLU A 237 -24.29 -7.27 -29.36
N ALA A 238 -24.88 -6.26 -29.97
CA ALA A 238 -24.91 -4.89 -29.44
C ALA A 238 -25.69 -4.83 -28.13
N GLN A 239 -26.87 -5.47 -28.08
CA GLN A 239 -27.67 -5.55 -26.85
C GLN A 239 -26.91 -6.20 -25.72
N LYS A 240 -26.36 -7.39 -25.94
CA LYS A 240 -25.57 -8.10 -24.89
C LYS A 240 -24.44 -7.26 -24.32
N GLN A 241 -23.91 -6.31 -25.08
CA GLN A 241 -22.84 -5.41 -24.64
C GLN A 241 -23.35 -4.11 -24.05
N LEU A 242 -24.46 -3.55 -24.53
CA LEU A 242 -24.89 -2.19 -24.22
C LEU A 242 -26.17 -2.09 -23.39
N GLN A 243 -26.98 -3.14 -23.32
CA GLN A 243 -28.24 -3.13 -22.59
C GLN A 243 -28.52 -4.46 -21.89
N SER A 244 -29.13 -4.40 -20.73
CA SER A 244 -29.77 -5.51 -20.02
C SER A 244 -31.24 -5.15 -19.75
N ASP A 245 -31.99 -6.05 -19.11
CA ASP A 245 -33.41 -5.81 -18.80
C ASP A 245 -33.61 -4.54 -17.96
N ASP A 246 -32.70 -4.25 -17.01
CA ASP A 246 -32.84 -3.16 -16.05
C ASP A 246 -31.95 -1.95 -16.35
N TYR A 247 -30.86 -2.12 -17.12
CA TYR A 247 -29.82 -1.10 -17.28
C TYR A 247 -29.30 -1.00 -18.70
N SER A 248 -29.05 0.25 -19.14
CA SER A 248 -28.28 0.58 -20.33
C SER A 248 -26.85 0.96 -19.96
N ARG A 249 -25.87 0.56 -20.79
CA ARG A 249 -24.45 0.87 -20.66
C ARG A 249 -23.98 1.76 -21.80
N MET A 250 -23.50 2.94 -21.45
CA MET A 250 -22.80 3.82 -22.37
C MET A 250 -21.28 3.72 -22.09
N VAL A 251 -20.46 3.64 -23.13
CA VAL A 251 -19.00 3.55 -23.03
C VAL A 251 -18.41 4.87 -23.50
N VAL A 252 -17.58 5.48 -22.66
CA VAL A 252 -16.93 6.77 -22.92
C VAL A 252 -15.42 6.55 -22.99
N TYR A 253 -14.83 6.82 -24.14
CA TYR A 253 -13.37 6.77 -24.33
C TYR A 253 -12.80 8.16 -24.12
N LEU A 254 -11.82 8.27 -23.22
CA LEU A 254 -11.19 9.54 -22.85
C LEU A 254 -9.86 9.74 -23.56
N ASN A 255 -9.55 10.99 -23.89
CA ASN A 255 -8.25 11.44 -24.39
C ASN A 255 -7.23 11.61 -23.26
N LEU A 256 -7.66 11.50 -21.99
CA LEU A 256 -6.86 11.72 -20.80
C LEU A 256 -6.27 10.41 -20.28
N PRO A 257 -5.09 10.44 -19.61
CA PRO A 257 -4.55 9.28 -18.88
C PRO A 257 -5.49 8.81 -17.77
N GLU A 258 -5.36 7.54 -17.32
CA GLU A 258 -6.27 6.97 -16.29
C GLU A 258 -6.18 7.67 -14.94
N GLU A 259 -5.00 8.18 -14.54
CA GLU A 259 -4.71 8.64 -13.17
C GLU A 259 -4.09 10.04 -13.15
N THR A 260 -4.88 11.06 -13.46
CA THR A 260 -4.47 12.46 -13.32
C THR A 260 -5.57 13.27 -12.65
N ASP A 261 -5.18 14.38 -12.01
CA ASP A 261 -6.14 15.29 -11.40
C ASP A 261 -7.14 15.86 -12.41
N GLU A 262 -6.71 16.05 -13.65
CA GLU A 262 -7.56 16.49 -14.76
C GLU A 262 -8.62 15.44 -15.10
N THR A 263 -8.22 14.17 -15.14
CA THR A 263 -9.14 13.05 -15.38
C THR A 263 -10.14 12.88 -14.25
N PHE A 264 -9.70 13.02 -13.00
CA PHE A 264 -10.58 12.96 -11.83
C PHE A 264 -11.58 14.13 -11.81
N ALA A 265 -11.14 15.33 -12.19
CA ALA A 265 -12.02 16.47 -12.35
C ALA A 265 -13.06 16.24 -13.46
N PHE A 266 -12.66 15.58 -14.57
CA PHE A 266 -13.58 15.23 -15.64
C PHE A 266 -14.60 14.17 -15.22
N VAL A 267 -14.23 13.16 -14.45
CA VAL A 267 -15.19 12.19 -13.87
C VAL A 267 -16.28 12.91 -13.05
N ASN A 268 -15.90 13.91 -12.23
CA ASN A 268 -16.89 14.71 -11.51
C ASN A 268 -17.79 15.49 -12.48
N LYS A 269 -17.24 16.05 -13.56
CA LYS A 269 -18.03 16.72 -14.61
C LYS A 269 -18.99 15.75 -15.30
N MET A 270 -18.58 14.49 -15.52
CA MET A 270 -19.47 13.44 -16.04
C MET A 270 -20.65 13.20 -15.09
N HIS A 271 -20.40 13.09 -13.80
CA HIS A 271 -21.46 12.97 -12.79
C HIS A 271 -22.43 14.16 -12.85
N ASP A 272 -21.94 15.39 -13.03
CA ASP A 272 -22.77 16.58 -13.15
C ASP A 272 -23.62 16.58 -14.44
N ILE A 273 -23.07 16.09 -15.56
CA ILE A 273 -23.80 15.96 -16.81
C ILE A 273 -24.92 14.92 -16.68
N ILE A 274 -24.60 13.72 -16.20
CA ILE A 274 -25.56 12.63 -16.05
C ILE A 274 -26.63 12.98 -15.02
N GLY A 275 -26.25 13.65 -13.93
CA GLY A 275 -27.14 14.09 -12.86
C GLY A 275 -28.20 15.12 -13.30
N LYS A 276 -28.12 15.70 -14.51
CA LYS A 276 -29.20 16.53 -15.08
C LYS A 276 -30.40 15.70 -15.53
N TYR A 277 -30.17 14.44 -15.89
CA TYR A 277 -31.15 13.53 -16.50
C TYR A 277 -31.58 12.41 -15.55
N TYR A 278 -30.68 11.91 -14.72
CA TYR A 278 -30.91 10.82 -13.80
C TYR A 278 -30.65 11.23 -12.35
N ALA A 279 -31.40 10.67 -11.40
CA ALA A 279 -31.13 10.87 -9.99
C ALA A 279 -29.77 10.26 -9.59
N THR A 280 -29.06 10.90 -8.67
CA THR A 280 -27.68 10.53 -8.29
C THR A 280 -27.53 9.09 -7.79
N ASP A 281 -28.59 8.50 -7.27
CA ASP A 281 -28.63 7.12 -6.77
C ASP A 281 -29.07 6.09 -7.80
N SER A 282 -29.45 6.52 -9.01
CA SER A 282 -29.93 5.64 -10.09
C SER A 282 -28.92 5.37 -11.20
N PHE A 283 -27.77 6.03 -11.20
CA PHE A 283 -26.74 5.79 -12.20
C PHE A 283 -25.38 5.48 -11.58
N TYR A 284 -24.51 4.83 -12.36
CA TYR A 284 -23.16 4.49 -11.95
C TYR A 284 -22.15 4.86 -13.03
N VAL A 285 -21.02 5.41 -12.61
CA VAL A 285 -19.86 5.68 -13.49
C VAL A 285 -18.73 4.75 -13.04
N VAL A 286 -18.34 3.81 -13.89
CA VAL A 286 -17.43 2.70 -13.53
C VAL A 286 -16.27 2.59 -14.51
N GLY A 287 -15.08 2.36 -13.99
CA GLY A 287 -13.87 2.18 -14.79
C GLY A 287 -12.62 2.12 -13.93
N ASN A 288 -11.47 1.93 -14.56
CA ASN A 288 -10.20 1.99 -13.85
C ASN A 288 -10.00 3.38 -13.23
N THR A 289 -10.32 4.43 -13.96
CA THR A 289 -10.21 5.83 -13.53
C THR A 289 -11.07 6.13 -12.29
N THR A 290 -12.32 5.70 -12.26
CA THR A 290 -13.20 5.93 -11.09
C THR A 290 -12.69 5.17 -9.88
N SER A 291 -12.25 3.92 -10.06
CA SER A 291 -11.63 3.14 -8.99
C SER A 291 -10.35 3.80 -8.46
N ALA A 292 -9.51 4.34 -9.35
CA ALA A 292 -8.31 5.07 -8.98
C ALA A 292 -8.64 6.37 -8.22
N MET A 293 -9.68 7.10 -8.64
CA MET A 293 -10.16 8.30 -7.97
C MET A 293 -10.64 8.02 -6.55
N ASP A 294 -11.44 6.96 -6.34
CA ASP A 294 -11.94 6.56 -5.03
C ASP A 294 -10.80 6.14 -4.09
N LEU A 295 -9.83 5.37 -4.61
CA LEU A 295 -8.64 4.99 -3.84
C LEU A 295 -7.77 6.20 -3.50
N SER A 296 -7.62 7.15 -4.44
CA SER A 296 -6.86 8.38 -4.23
C SER A 296 -7.47 9.26 -3.14
N SER A 297 -8.79 9.42 -3.16
CA SER A 297 -9.51 10.24 -2.18
C SER A 297 -9.36 9.73 -0.75
N SER A 298 -9.39 8.41 -0.56
CA SER A 298 -9.28 7.76 0.75
C SER A 298 -7.83 7.62 1.23
N PHE A 299 -6.86 7.55 0.31
CA PHE A 299 -5.47 7.23 0.62
C PHE A 299 -4.79 8.20 1.60
N GLY A 300 -5.05 9.50 1.47
CA GLY A 300 -4.44 10.54 2.31
C GLY A 300 -4.78 10.35 3.80
N GLU A 301 -6.04 10.14 4.11
CA GLU A 301 -6.54 9.92 5.47
C GLU A 301 -6.06 8.58 6.03
N ASP A 302 -6.15 7.51 5.25
CA ASP A 302 -5.68 6.18 5.63
C ASP A 302 -4.17 6.18 5.94
N ASN A 303 -3.37 6.83 5.11
CA ASN A 303 -1.93 6.95 5.31
C ASN A 303 -1.57 7.67 6.60
N LEU A 304 -2.23 8.80 6.88
CA LEU A 304 -2.03 9.55 8.12
C LEU A 304 -2.41 8.70 9.33
N LEU A 305 -3.57 8.06 9.30
CA LEU A 305 -4.07 7.22 10.38
C LEU A 305 -3.11 6.05 10.67
N ILE A 306 -2.68 5.32 9.64
CA ILE A 306 -1.75 4.18 9.75
C ILE A 306 -0.40 4.64 10.30
N SER A 307 0.14 5.77 9.82
CA SER A 307 1.42 6.30 10.28
C SER A 307 1.38 6.72 11.74
N VAL A 308 0.33 7.42 12.16
CA VAL A 308 0.14 7.86 13.55
C VAL A 308 -0.07 6.67 14.48
N LEU A 309 -0.93 5.72 14.12
CA LEU A 309 -1.17 4.52 14.93
C LEU A 309 0.09 3.66 15.05
N SER A 310 0.84 3.46 13.97
CA SER A 310 2.08 2.69 13.98
C SER A 310 3.11 3.33 14.91
N ALA A 311 3.31 4.65 14.80
CA ALA A 311 4.20 5.39 15.68
C ALA A 311 3.76 5.32 17.16
N LEU A 312 2.47 5.47 17.43
CA LEU A 312 1.89 5.39 18.76
C LEU A 312 2.13 4.02 19.41
N PHE A 313 1.85 2.92 18.69
CA PHE A 313 2.09 1.57 19.20
C PHE A 313 3.58 1.32 19.47
N VAL A 314 4.46 1.79 18.58
CA VAL A 314 5.91 1.67 18.79
C VAL A 314 6.34 2.49 20.03
N ILE A 315 5.87 3.73 20.19
CA ILE A 315 6.15 4.54 21.40
C ILE A 315 5.72 3.80 22.64
N LEU A 316 4.51 3.25 22.64
CA LEU A 316 3.94 2.54 23.79
C LEU A 316 4.80 1.33 24.16
N VAL A 317 5.17 0.48 23.20
CA VAL A 317 6.04 -0.69 23.44
C VAL A 317 7.41 -0.26 23.97
N LEU A 318 8.04 0.75 23.37
CA LEU A 318 9.34 1.24 23.79
C LEU A 318 9.32 1.90 25.17
N LEU A 319 8.24 2.60 25.52
CA LEU A 319 8.03 3.22 26.81
C LEU A 319 8.07 2.16 27.93
N PHE A 320 7.37 1.05 27.73
CA PHE A 320 7.39 -0.07 28.68
C PHE A 320 8.73 -0.80 28.69
N THR A 321 9.38 -0.93 27.54
CA THR A 321 10.67 -1.63 27.43
C THR A 321 11.80 -0.87 28.12
N PHE A 322 11.94 0.42 27.86
CA PHE A 322 13.06 1.23 28.34
C PHE A 322 12.76 2.02 29.62
N LYS A 323 11.51 2.06 30.06
CA LYS A 323 11.09 2.84 31.23
C LYS A 323 11.55 4.30 31.17
N SER A 324 11.58 4.88 30.00
CA SER A 324 11.95 6.26 29.70
C SER A 324 11.05 6.81 28.62
N ALA A 325 10.55 8.04 28.79
CA ALA A 325 9.71 8.68 27.78
C ALA A 325 10.53 9.36 26.66
N GLY A 326 11.74 9.80 26.95
CA GLY A 326 12.59 10.50 25.97
C GLY A 326 13.24 9.56 24.96
N LEU A 327 13.64 8.37 25.37
CA LEU A 327 14.33 7.42 24.49
C LEU A 327 13.46 6.97 23.31
N PRO A 328 12.19 6.57 23.47
CA PRO A 328 11.31 6.24 22.35
C PRO A 328 11.21 7.34 21.30
N VAL A 329 11.09 8.60 21.73
CA VAL A 329 10.98 9.73 20.81
C VAL A 329 12.24 9.88 19.94
N LEU A 330 13.43 9.74 20.55
CA LEU A 330 14.70 9.81 19.82
C LEU A 330 14.85 8.67 18.82
N LEU A 331 14.41 7.45 19.18
CA LEU A 331 14.45 6.29 18.28
C LEU A 331 13.50 6.48 17.09
N ILE A 332 12.28 6.93 17.34
CA ILE A 332 11.28 7.13 16.28
C ILE A 332 11.72 8.19 15.29
N ILE A 333 12.34 9.29 15.73
CA ILE A 333 12.86 10.31 14.82
C ILE A 333 13.83 9.70 13.79
N VAL A 334 14.72 8.81 14.23
CA VAL A 334 15.67 8.15 13.33
C VAL A 334 14.98 7.19 12.38
N ILE A 335 14.04 6.38 12.89
CA ILE A 335 13.32 5.39 12.07
C ILE A 335 12.38 6.07 11.09
N GLN A 336 11.59 7.05 11.54
CA GLN A 336 10.72 7.83 10.67
C GLN A 336 11.53 8.58 9.60
N GLY A 337 12.70 9.10 9.97
CA GLY A 337 13.64 9.70 9.01
C GLY A 337 14.09 8.70 7.95
N SER A 338 14.36 7.44 8.32
CA SER A 338 14.73 6.39 7.36
C SER A 338 13.59 6.09 6.37
N ILE A 339 12.34 6.09 6.86
CA ILE A 339 11.15 5.87 6.05
C ILE A 339 10.97 7.01 5.05
N TRP A 340 11.04 8.28 5.50
CA TRP A 340 10.92 9.43 4.61
C TRP A 340 12.03 9.49 3.56
N ILE A 341 13.27 9.18 3.93
CA ILE A 341 14.39 9.09 2.96
C ILE A 341 14.12 7.98 1.93
N ASN A 342 13.61 6.83 2.36
CA ASN A 342 13.26 5.76 1.44
C ASN A 342 12.18 6.19 0.44
N PHE A 343 11.12 6.84 0.89
CA PHE A 343 10.01 7.25 0.05
C PHE A 343 10.23 8.58 -0.70
N SER A 344 11.29 9.32 -0.40
CA SER A 344 11.71 10.46 -1.22
C SER A 344 12.34 10.03 -2.57
N VAL A 345 12.88 8.81 -2.64
CA VAL A 345 13.57 8.31 -3.85
C VAL A 345 12.64 8.20 -5.06
N PRO A 346 11.40 7.65 -4.98
CA PRO A 346 10.48 7.62 -6.10
C PRO A 346 10.19 9.01 -6.69
N TYR A 347 10.04 10.03 -5.84
CA TYR A 347 9.89 11.42 -6.29
C TYR A 347 11.11 11.90 -7.07
N LEU A 348 12.31 11.68 -6.55
CA LEU A 348 13.57 12.09 -7.19
C LEU A 348 13.85 11.36 -8.51
N GLN A 349 13.35 10.13 -8.65
CA GLN A 349 13.49 9.31 -9.86
C GLN A 349 12.32 9.45 -10.82
N HIS A 350 11.28 10.22 -10.47
CA HIS A 350 10.04 10.35 -11.23
C HIS A 350 9.40 8.99 -11.55
N THR A 351 9.47 8.05 -10.62
CA THR A 351 8.90 6.71 -10.77
C THR A 351 7.66 6.57 -9.90
N PRO A 352 6.52 6.17 -10.46
CA PRO A 352 5.30 5.99 -9.67
C PRO A 352 5.45 4.84 -8.68
N LEU A 353 4.85 4.99 -7.52
CA LEU A 353 4.82 3.98 -6.46
C LEU A 353 3.37 3.55 -6.19
N TYR A 354 3.13 2.24 -6.24
CA TYR A 354 1.80 1.71 -5.93
C TYR A 354 1.41 2.01 -4.48
N PHE A 355 0.27 2.67 -4.29
CA PHE A 355 -0.19 3.20 -3.00
C PHE A 355 -0.25 2.14 -1.89
N LEU A 356 -0.75 0.94 -2.20
CA LEU A 356 -0.83 -0.15 -1.24
C LEU A 356 0.56 -0.66 -0.84
N GLY A 357 1.51 -0.66 -1.79
CA GLY A 357 2.91 -0.98 -1.51
C GLY A 357 3.55 0.00 -0.53
N TYR A 358 3.22 1.29 -0.65
CA TYR A 358 3.66 2.31 0.32
C TYR A 358 3.12 2.03 1.72
N LEU A 359 1.81 1.82 1.88
CA LEU A 359 1.18 1.58 3.20
C LEU A 359 1.77 0.35 3.90
N ILE A 360 1.95 -0.74 3.14
CA ILE A 360 2.51 -2.00 3.66
C ILE A 360 3.96 -1.80 4.10
N VAL A 361 4.80 -1.20 3.23
CA VAL A 361 6.22 -1.02 3.52
C VAL A 361 6.44 -0.02 4.65
N ASN A 362 5.66 1.06 4.72
CA ASN A 362 5.70 2.02 5.82
C ASN A 362 5.50 1.31 7.17
N SER A 363 4.46 0.49 7.29
CA SER A 363 4.16 -0.26 8.51
C SER A 363 5.23 -1.30 8.84
N ILE A 364 5.71 -2.07 7.84
CA ILE A 364 6.77 -3.07 8.04
C ILE A 364 8.08 -2.42 8.45
N GLN A 365 8.48 -1.32 7.80
CA GLN A 365 9.72 -0.62 8.14
C GLN A 365 9.69 -0.04 9.55
N MET A 366 8.57 0.53 9.99
CA MET A 366 8.43 1.01 11.36
C MET A 366 8.67 -0.11 12.37
N GLY A 367 8.09 -1.31 12.14
CA GLY A 367 8.25 -2.46 13.03
C GLY A 367 9.61 -3.15 12.93
N ALA A 368 10.11 -3.41 11.72
CA ALA A 368 11.35 -4.17 11.53
C ALA A 368 12.61 -3.34 11.81
N ASN A 369 12.61 -2.05 11.47
CA ASN A 369 13.80 -1.23 11.65
C ASN A 369 14.01 -0.76 13.09
N ILE A 370 12.93 -0.71 13.89
CA ILE A 370 13.03 -0.34 15.31
C ILE A 370 13.86 -1.34 16.11
N ASP A 371 13.85 -2.63 15.72
CA ASP A 371 14.62 -3.68 16.39
C ASP A 371 16.12 -3.37 16.36
N TYR A 372 16.65 -2.81 15.28
CA TYR A 372 18.05 -2.41 15.19
C TYR A 372 18.38 -1.29 16.18
N ALA A 373 17.48 -0.33 16.31
CA ALA A 373 17.63 0.78 17.24
C ALA A 373 17.49 0.30 18.70
N ILE A 374 16.59 -0.63 18.98
CA ILE A 374 16.42 -1.24 20.32
C ILE A 374 17.70 -1.92 20.78
N VAL A 375 18.35 -2.72 19.91
CA VAL A 375 19.56 -3.46 20.25
C VAL A 375 20.69 -2.51 20.67
N ILE A 376 20.99 -1.47 19.89
CA ILE A 376 22.02 -0.48 20.27
C ILE A 376 21.64 0.26 21.56
N SER A 377 20.38 0.70 21.66
CA SER A 377 19.93 1.50 22.79
C SER A 377 19.90 0.72 24.09
N SER A 378 19.55 -0.57 24.04
CA SER A 378 19.59 -1.47 25.21
C SER A 378 21.02 -1.67 25.69
N HIS A 379 21.94 -2.05 24.79
CA HIS A 379 23.36 -2.16 25.16
C HIS A 379 23.93 -0.84 25.70
N TYR A 380 23.61 0.29 25.06
CA TYR A 380 24.05 1.60 25.53
C TYR A 380 23.53 1.91 26.93
N THR A 381 22.24 1.69 27.18
CA THR A 381 21.59 1.98 28.47
C THR A 381 22.18 1.10 29.58
N ASP A 382 22.50 -0.16 29.28
CA ASP A 382 23.11 -1.05 30.29
C ASP A 382 24.57 -0.74 30.53
N LEU A 383 25.35 -0.50 29.48
CA LEU A 383 26.79 -0.20 29.60
C LEU A 383 27.06 1.15 30.28
N LYS A 384 26.20 2.16 30.06
CA LYS A 384 26.39 3.48 30.71
C LYS A 384 26.22 3.44 32.24
N LYS A 385 25.63 2.38 32.79
CA LYS A 385 25.56 2.19 34.27
C LYS A 385 26.93 1.90 34.89
N VAL A 386 27.86 1.35 34.08
CA VAL A 386 29.17 0.86 34.52
C VAL A 386 30.36 1.56 33.91
N MET A 387 30.16 2.33 32.83
CA MET A 387 31.22 3.08 32.12
C MET A 387 30.76 4.44 31.64
N ARG A 388 31.70 5.29 31.20
CA ARG A 388 31.37 6.64 30.70
C ARG A 388 30.52 6.56 29.42
N PRO A 389 29.53 7.46 29.19
CA PRO A 389 28.64 7.41 28.05
C PRO A 389 29.36 7.31 26.69
N ARG A 390 30.52 7.96 26.51
CA ARG A 390 31.32 7.89 25.29
C ARG A 390 31.96 6.52 25.04
N GLU A 391 32.37 5.83 26.11
CA GLU A 391 32.92 4.48 26.03
C GLU A 391 31.79 3.45 25.84
N ALA A 392 30.68 3.67 26.53
CA ALA A 392 29.48 2.84 26.47
C ALA A 392 28.93 2.74 25.04
N ILE A 393 28.84 3.87 24.32
CA ILE A 393 28.29 3.84 22.95
C ILE A 393 29.20 3.11 21.95
N VAL A 394 30.54 3.25 22.07
CA VAL A 394 31.49 2.53 21.22
C VAL A 394 31.41 1.02 21.47
N THR A 395 31.29 0.64 22.73
CA THR A 395 31.15 -0.78 23.10
C THR A 395 29.80 -1.33 22.65
N ALA A 396 28.71 -0.59 22.89
CA ALA A 396 27.36 -0.94 22.45
C ALA A 396 27.31 -1.17 20.91
N LEU A 397 27.91 -0.28 20.13
CA LEU A 397 28.03 -0.45 18.67
C LEU A 397 28.76 -1.73 18.29
N ASN A 398 29.91 -2.01 18.92
CA ASN A 398 30.67 -3.22 18.62
C ASN A 398 29.91 -4.51 18.96
N GLU A 399 29.14 -4.51 20.05
CA GLU A 399 28.38 -5.68 20.48
C GLU A 399 27.10 -5.86 19.64
N SER A 400 26.47 -4.78 19.21
CA SER A 400 25.23 -4.80 18.42
C SER A 400 25.47 -5.03 16.93
N PHE A 401 26.61 -4.60 16.41
CA PHE A 401 26.90 -4.61 14.97
C PHE A 401 26.73 -5.97 14.29
N PRO A 402 27.23 -7.09 14.83
CA PRO A 402 27.06 -8.40 14.22
C PRO A 402 25.58 -8.75 14.01
N THR A 403 24.74 -8.48 15.00
CA THR A 403 23.30 -8.76 14.95
C THR A 403 22.61 -7.89 13.91
N ILE A 404 22.86 -6.58 13.95
CA ILE A 404 22.24 -5.61 13.03
C ILE A 404 22.65 -5.89 11.59
N PHE A 405 23.96 -6.13 11.36
CA PHE A 405 24.48 -6.41 10.03
C PHE A 405 23.92 -7.71 9.46
N THR A 406 23.85 -8.76 10.26
CA THR A 406 23.35 -10.07 9.80
C THR A 406 21.85 -9.99 9.49
N SER A 407 21.02 -9.55 10.45
CA SER A 407 19.58 -9.49 10.25
C SER A 407 19.18 -8.47 9.17
N GLY A 408 19.84 -7.32 9.15
CA GLY A 408 19.57 -6.29 8.15
C GLY A 408 20.02 -6.71 6.74
N SER A 409 21.16 -7.39 6.60
CA SER A 409 21.60 -7.94 5.31
C SER A 409 20.64 -9.01 4.78
N ILE A 410 20.11 -9.87 5.65
CA ILE A 410 19.11 -10.86 5.26
C ILE A 410 17.84 -10.17 4.74
N LEU A 411 17.32 -9.19 5.49
CA LEU A 411 16.09 -8.49 5.11
C LEU A 411 16.30 -7.66 3.82
N ALA A 412 17.42 -6.94 3.70
CA ALA A 412 17.76 -6.18 2.50
C ALA A 412 17.92 -7.09 1.27
N SER A 413 18.63 -8.21 1.42
CA SER A 413 18.80 -9.18 0.33
C SER A 413 17.49 -9.83 -0.08
N ALA A 414 16.62 -10.18 0.88
CA ALA A 414 15.29 -10.70 0.59
C ALA A 414 14.45 -9.68 -0.20
N GLY A 415 14.44 -8.42 0.21
CA GLY A 415 13.74 -7.35 -0.52
C GLY A 415 14.26 -7.19 -1.95
N ILE A 416 15.57 -7.14 -2.14
CA ILE A 416 16.21 -7.03 -3.46
C ILE A 416 15.88 -8.26 -4.34
N LEU A 417 15.99 -9.47 -3.80
CA LEU A 417 15.68 -10.70 -4.53
C LEU A 417 14.21 -10.75 -4.95
N ILE A 418 13.29 -10.39 -4.06
CA ILE A 418 11.86 -10.28 -4.37
C ILE A 418 11.66 -9.30 -5.53
N SER A 419 12.29 -8.11 -5.45
CA SER A 419 12.17 -7.08 -6.49
C SER A 419 12.64 -7.57 -7.87
N VAL A 420 13.75 -8.31 -7.94
CA VAL A 420 14.36 -8.72 -9.20
C VAL A 420 13.71 -9.97 -9.80
N LEU A 421 13.28 -10.90 -8.96
CA LEU A 421 12.79 -12.21 -9.42
C LEU A 421 11.30 -12.23 -9.74
N THR A 422 10.50 -11.34 -9.13
CA THR A 422 9.05 -11.31 -9.36
C THR A 422 8.67 -10.63 -10.67
N THR A 423 7.61 -11.14 -11.29
CA THR A 423 6.95 -10.51 -12.44
C THR A 423 5.72 -9.67 -12.02
N ASN A 424 5.34 -9.72 -10.75
CA ASN A 424 4.23 -8.92 -10.24
C ASN A 424 4.73 -7.52 -9.86
N PRO A 425 4.18 -6.44 -10.47
CA PRO A 425 4.67 -5.08 -10.25
C PRO A 425 4.53 -4.61 -8.80
N VAL A 426 3.42 -4.95 -8.15
CA VAL A 426 3.16 -4.58 -6.75
C VAL A 426 4.17 -5.22 -5.81
N ILE A 427 4.41 -6.52 -5.98
CA ILE A 427 5.38 -7.26 -5.15
C ILE A 427 6.80 -6.77 -5.42
N SER A 428 7.15 -6.43 -6.66
CA SER A 428 8.44 -5.85 -7.02
C SER A 428 8.67 -4.50 -6.35
N ALA A 429 7.66 -3.62 -6.37
CA ALA A 429 7.72 -2.32 -5.71
C ALA A 429 7.89 -2.45 -4.18
N ILE A 430 7.14 -3.35 -3.54
CA ILE A 430 7.28 -3.68 -2.11
C ILE A 430 8.70 -4.16 -1.81
N GLY A 431 9.22 -5.10 -2.60
CA GLY A 431 10.58 -5.63 -2.45
C GLY A 431 11.65 -4.55 -2.57
N THR A 432 11.55 -3.70 -3.59
CA THR A 432 12.48 -2.58 -3.81
C THR A 432 12.49 -1.61 -2.62
N CYS A 433 11.32 -1.17 -2.18
CA CYS A 433 11.18 -0.24 -1.07
C CYS A 433 11.65 -0.86 0.25
N LEU A 434 11.35 -2.14 0.50
CA LEU A 434 11.78 -2.85 1.71
C LEU A 434 13.31 -3.01 1.73
N GLY A 435 13.91 -3.47 0.63
CA GLY A 435 15.36 -3.66 0.53
C GLY A 435 16.12 -2.35 0.70
N ARG A 436 15.74 -1.31 -0.04
CA ARG A 436 16.35 0.02 0.03
C ARG A 436 16.15 0.64 1.41
N GLY A 437 14.94 0.60 1.94
CA GLY A 437 14.61 1.19 3.24
C GLY A 437 15.35 0.51 4.39
N THR A 438 15.58 -0.80 4.32
CA THR A 438 16.40 -1.52 5.30
C THR A 438 17.86 -1.05 5.26
N ILE A 439 18.45 -0.88 4.06
CA ILE A 439 19.82 -0.38 3.92
C ILE A 439 19.93 1.03 4.50
N VAL A 440 19.01 1.93 4.16
CA VAL A 440 18.97 3.30 4.71
C VAL A 440 18.88 3.26 6.24
N SER A 441 18.00 2.42 6.78
CA SER A 441 17.84 2.28 8.23
C SER A 441 19.10 1.80 8.93
N ILE A 442 19.77 0.78 8.39
CA ILE A 442 21.04 0.29 8.95
C ILE A 442 22.08 1.41 8.99
N VAL A 443 22.22 2.17 7.92
CA VAL A 443 23.15 3.30 7.86
C VAL A 443 22.82 4.35 8.93
N LEU A 444 21.55 4.74 9.06
CA LEU A 444 21.15 5.72 10.07
C LEU A 444 21.30 5.21 11.49
N VAL A 445 20.99 3.94 11.73
CA VAL A 445 21.14 3.32 13.05
C VAL A 445 22.61 3.17 13.44
N LEU A 446 23.52 2.97 12.51
CA LEU A 446 24.95 2.86 12.80
C LEU A 446 25.66 4.21 12.92
N PHE A 447 25.28 5.21 12.13
CA PHE A 447 26.01 6.50 12.04
C PHE A 447 25.28 7.69 12.65
N VAL A 448 23.97 7.67 12.78
CA VAL A 448 23.19 8.80 13.28
C VAL A 448 22.65 8.54 14.68
N LEU A 449 22.06 7.37 14.91
CA LEU A 449 21.46 7.02 16.21
C LEU A 449 22.46 7.13 17.38
N PRO A 450 23.71 6.64 17.31
CA PRO A 450 24.65 6.73 18.42
C PRO A 450 24.94 8.18 18.81
N GLN A 451 24.98 9.06 17.84
CA GLN A 451 25.23 10.49 18.06
C GLN A 451 24.03 11.16 18.74
N ILE A 452 22.81 10.82 18.31
CA ILE A 452 21.56 11.30 18.90
C ILE A 452 21.44 10.79 20.36
N LEU A 453 21.79 9.54 20.62
CA LEU A 453 21.78 8.97 21.99
C LEU A 453 22.73 9.70 22.93
N ILE A 454 23.95 10.04 22.46
CA ILE A 454 24.91 10.81 23.27
C ILE A 454 24.41 12.23 23.53
N LEU A 455 23.87 12.91 22.54
CA LEU A 455 23.34 14.28 22.70
C LEU A 455 22.06 14.31 23.53
N GLY A 456 21.21 13.30 23.37
CA GLY A 456 19.96 13.14 24.09
C GLY A 456 20.08 12.49 25.47
N ASP A 457 21.27 12.13 25.90
CA ASP A 457 21.48 11.40 27.16
C ASP A 457 20.87 12.08 28.38
N THR A 458 21.01 13.41 28.47
CA THR A 458 20.37 14.21 29.53
C THR A 458 18.83 14.17 29.46
N ILE A 459 18.25 14.08 28.25
CA ILE A 459 16.81 13.97 28.07
C ILE A 459 16.36 12.58 28.54
N ILE A 460 17.10 11.54 28.13
CA ILE A 460 16.83 10.15 28.53
C ILE A 460 16.83 10.00 30.04
N GLU A 461 17.82 10.57 30.74
CA GLU A 461 17.91 10.51 32.17
C GLU A 461 16.80 11.28 32.91
N ARG A 462 16.48 12.48 32.45
CA ARG A 462 15.41 13.29 33.06
C ARG A 462 14.01 12.73 32.84
N THR A 463 13.80 11.96 31.81
CA THR A 463 12.52 11.34 31.49
C THR A 463 12.44 9.86 31.84
N SER A 464 13.51 9.33 32.45
CA SER A 464 13.54 7.96 33.00
C SER A 464 12.65 7.88 34.23
N PHE A 465 11.77 6.91 34.26
CA PHE A 465 10.96 6.60 35.44
C PHE A 465 11.15 5.13 35.80
N GLU A 466 11.52 4.87 37.05
CA GLU A 466 11.42 3.53 37.58
C GLU A 466 9.95 3.26 37.87
N MET A 467 9.31 2.43 37.06
CA MET A 467 8.07 1.82 37.50
C MET A 467 8.40 0.96 38.73
N LYS A 468 8.04 1.42 39.90
CA LYS A 468 8.02 0.59 41.10
C LYS A 468 7.00 -0.52 40.85
N GLY A 469 7.46 -1.57 40.18
CA GLY A 469 6.70 -2.79 40.04
C GLY A 469 6.48 -3.38 41.43
N VAL A 470 5.48 -4.21 41.59
CA VAL A 470 5.18 -4.97 42.79
C VAL A 470 6.39 -5.82 43.26
N ALA A 471 7.46 -5.94 42.47
CA ALA A 471 8.77 -6.51 42.79
C ALA A 471 9.81 -5.47 43.24
N GLY A 472 9.45 -4.21 43.45
CA GLY A 472 10.36 -3.13 43.88
C GLY A 472 10.51 -3.04 45.39
N MET A 473 10.67 -4.14 46.07
CA MET A 473 11.52 -4.19 47.26
C MET A 473 12.94 -4.48 46.75
N ALA A 474 13.64 -3.45 46.26
CA ALA A 474 15.06 -3.41 46.47
C ALA A 474 15.21 -3.37 48.02
N HIS A 475 15.37 -4.54 48.60
CA HIS A 475 15.92 -4.62 49.90
C HIS A 475 17.29 -3.93 49.82
N THR A 476 17.41 -2.72 50.32
CA THR A 476 18.63 -2.34 51.02
C THR A 476 18.74 -3.38 52.12
N ALA A 477 19.37 -4.50 51.79
CA ALA A 477 19.69 -5.51 52.74
C ALA A 477 20.78 -4.90 53.63
N SER A 478 20.36 -4.20 54.67
CA SER A 478 21.15 -4.01 55.87
C SER A 478 21.18 -5.36 56.58
N GLY A 479 22.08 -6.23 56.14
CA GLY A 479 22.27 -7.57 56.70
C GLY A 479 23.59 -8.15 56.25
N THR A 480 24.23 -8.92 57.13
CA THR A 480 25.44 -9.69 56.80
C THR A 480 25.12 -10.74 55.75
N MET A 481 25.69 -10.60 54.57
CA MET A 481 25.60 -11.59 53.49
C MET A 481 26.84 -12.50 53.53
N HIS A 482 26.63 -13.78 53.82
CA HIS A 482 27.70 -14.77 53.72
C HIS A 482 27.76 -15.30 52.27
N VAL A 483 28.82 -14.95 51.56
CA VAL A 483 29.09 -15.50 50.22
C VAL A 483 30.17 -16.56 50.33
N ASN A 484 29.82 -17.81 50.10
CA ASN A 484 30.78 -18.90 50.02
C ASN A 484 30.96 -19.31 48.54
N GLY A 485 31.96 -18.73 47.87
CA GLY A 485 32.23 -18.99 46.45
C GLY A 485 33.08 -17.90 45.79
N ARG A 486 33.29 -18.01 44.50
CA ARG A 486 34.08 -17.05 43.70
C ARG A 486 33.20 -15.88 43.26
N VAL A 487 33.48 -14.68 43.74
CA VAL A 487 32.84 -13.45 43.29
C VAL A 487 33.71 -12.81 42.19
N ARG A 488 33.10 -12.52 41.03
CA ARG A 488 33.72 -11.72 39.95
C ARG A 488 32.81 -10.52 39.70
N GLY A 489 33.31 -9.32 39.94
CA GLY A 489 32.56 -8.10 39.70
C GLY A 489 33.35 -6.85 40.06
N TYR A 490 32.78 -5.69 39.76
CA TYR A 490 33.30 -4.39 40.16
C TYR A 490 32.41 -3.85 41.28
N ILE A 491 33.05 -3.50 42.42
CA ILE A 491 32.35 -2.93 43.58
C ILE A 491 32.82 -1.49 43.74
N ASN A 492 31.90 -0.54 43.63
CA ASN A 492 32.15 0.87 43.86
C ASN A 492 31.26 1.36 45.01
N GLY A 493 31.85 1.53 46.18
CA GLY A 493 31.11 1.94 47.35
C GLY A 493 31.90 1.65 48.65
N VAL A 494 31.25 1.83 49.79
CA VAL A 494 31.81 1.45 51.10
C VAL A 494 31.47 -0.02 51.35
N VAL A 495 32.51 -0.85 51.53
CA VAL A 495 32.35 -2.26 51.88
C VAL A 495 32.77 -2.41 53.34
N ASP A 496 31.81 -2.76 54.19
CA ASP A 496 32.05 -3.12 55.59
C ASP A 496 31.81 -4.63 55.71
N ALA A 497 32.89 -5.41 55.53
CA ALA A 497 32.81 -6.87 55.52
C ALA A 497 34.11 -7.52 55.95
N GLU A 498 34.01 -8.68 56.63
CA GLU A 498 35.14 -9.56 56.87
C GLU A 498 35.35 -10.48 55.65
N ILE A 499 36.50 -10.34 54.98
CA ILE A 499 36.83 -11.14 53.81
C ILE A 499 37.92 -12.15 54.21
N LYS A 500 37.56 -13.44 54.16
CA LYS A 500 38.52 -14.54 54.35
C LYS A 500 38.73 -15.23 52.98
N GLY A 501 39.87 -14.98 52.34
CA GLY A 501 40.18 -15.58 51.03
C GLY A 501 41.30 -14.87 50.27
N VAL A 502 41.53 -15.28 49.04
CA VAL A 502 42.54 -14.70 48.16
C VAL A 502 41.85 -13.72 47.19
N LEU A 503 42.31 -12.47 47.20
CA LEU A 503 41.87 -11.43 46.26
C LEU A 503 42.84 -11.32 45.09
N HIS A 504 42.34 -11.53 43.86
CA HIS A 504 43.11 -11.34 42.62
C HIS A 504 42.58 -10.10 41.90
N GLY A 505 43.42 -9.06 41.73
CA GLY A 505 43.06 -7.87 40.94
C GLY A 505 43.75 -6.60 41.48
N GLN A 506 43.39 -5.46 40.89
CA GLN A 506 43.81 -4.15 41.39
C GLN A 506 42.84 -3.71 42.52
N PHE A 507 43.39 -3.46 43.67
CA PHE A 507 42.65 -3.01 44.85
C PHE A 507 43.11 -1.59 45.22
N SER A 508 42.17 -0.68 45.30
CA SER A 508 42.42 0.68 45.79
C SER A 508 41.38 1.01 46.85
N ALA A 509 41.77 1.10 48.11
CA ALA A 509 40.86 1.45 49.19
C ALA A 509 41.60 2.26 50.27
N ASN A 510 40.88 3.13 50.98
CA ASN A 510 41.30 3.71 52.22
C ASN A 510 40.95 2.74 53.35
N ILE A 511 41.97 2.20 53.97
CA ILE A 511 41.82 1.22 55.03
C ILE A 511 41.85 1.96 56.37
N ALA A 512 40.83 1.75 57.23
CA ALA A 512 40.85 2.26 58.59
C ALA A 512 41.90 1.52 59.44
N THR A 513 42.63 2.26 60.27
CA THR A 513 43.68 1.75 61.11
C THR A 513 43.19 0.61 62.04
N GLY A 514 43.72 -0.59 61.78
CA GLY A 514 43.43 -1.78 62.64
C GLY A 514 43.36 -3.10 61.82
N THR A 515 43.59 -3.09 60.53
CA THR A 515 43.54 -4.29 59.69
C THR A 515 44.93 -4.75 59.27
N GLU A 516 45.33 -5.99 59.61
CA GLU A 516 46.55 -6.61 59.14
C GLU A 516 46.30 -7.22 57.73
N PHE A 517 47.07 -6.76 56.75
CA PHE A 517 47.14 -7.37 55.42
C PHE A 517 48.45 -8.14 55.27
N THR A 518 48.36 -9.42 54.98
CA THR A 518 49.51 -10.18 54.47
C THR A 518 49.35 -10.24 52.94
N VAL A 519 50.26 -9.60 52.22
CA VAL A 519 50.35 -9.70 50.75
C VAL A 519 51.36 -10.79 50.42
N ASP A 520 50.89 -11.94 50.00
CA ASP A 520 51.77 -12.91 49.34
C ASP A 520 52.14 -12.36 47.96
N LYS A 521 53.42 -12.05 47.77
CA LYS A 521 53.96 -11.73 46.44
C LYS A 521 53.96 -12.97 45.56
N PRO A 522 53.72 -12.84 44.24
CA PRO A 522 53.62 -13.94 43.28
C PRO A 522 54.93 -14.71 43.15
#